data_a0fc33fe6c05cc483ed37e5d37b65c0c
#
_entry.id   a0fc33fe6c05cc483ed37e5d37b65c0c
#
_cell.length_a   1.000
_cell.length_b   1.000
_cell.length_c   1.000
_cell.angle_alpha   90.00
_cell.angle_beta   90.00
_cell.angle_gamma   90.00
#
_symmetry.space_group_name_H-M   'P 1'
#
loop_
_entity.id
_entity.type
_entity.pdbx_description
1 polymer ?
#
loop_
_entity_poly.entity_id
_entity_poly.type
_entity_poly.pdbx_seq_one_letter_code
_entity_poly.pdbx_strand_id
1 'polypeptide(L)'
;MQAAKLLAWPQFIQFPEEGRLSGRKVLVVDDVWGSGRTVTAVKNRVAASGGLPSTCVIHFNPYRSLFAQAQPEYYAAVTDAHIVYPWEAERRAGNVLLDEPR
;
A
#
# COMPACT_ATOMS: atom_id res chain seq x y z
N MET A 1 -11.79 18.49 11.27
CA MET A 1 -10.46 18.41 10.78
C MET A 1 -10.41 17.69 9.45
N GLN A 2 -9.47 18.04 8.68
CA GLN A 2 -9.39 17.63 7.29
C GLN A 2 -8.57 16.38 7.06
N ALA A 3 -7.88 15.94 8.08
CA ALA A 3 -6.91 14.88 7.89
C ALA A 3 -7.53 13.62 7.33
N ALA A 4 -8.71 13.25 7.84
CA ALA A 4 -9.34 12.03 7.35
C ALA A 4 -9.63 12.10 5.87
N LYS A 5 -10.10 13.27 5.42
CA LYS A 5 -10.37 13.46 4.03
C LYS A 5 -9.09 13.47 3.20
N LEU A 6 -8.06 14.14 3.74
CA LEU A 6 -6.79 14.22 3.03
C LEU A 6 -6.14 12.86 2.90
N LEU A 7 -6.43 11.96 3.83
CA LEU A 7 -5.84 10.63 3.84
C LEU A 7 -6.68 9.60 3.13
N ALA A 8 -7.76 10.03 2.50
CA ALA A 8 -8.64 9.09 1.81
C ALA A 8 -7.89 8.37 0.69
N TRP A 9 -6.94 9.04 0.06
CA TRP A 9 -6.21 8.44 -1.04
C TRP A 9 -4.78 8.97 -1.07
N PRO A 10 -3.80 8.10 -1.32
CA PRO A 10 -2.40 8.52 -1.35
C PRO A 10 -2.10 9.46 -2.51
N GLN A 11 -1.14 10.34 -2.28
CA GLN A 11 -0.62 11.22 -3.32
C GLN A 11 0.79 10.77 -3.68
N PHE A 12 1.09 10.85 -4.96
CA PHE A 12 2.42 10.46 -5.44
C PHE A 12 3.33 11.69 -5.46
N ILE A 13 4.47 11.57 -4.78
CA ILE A 13 5.50 12.60 -4.80
C ILE A 13 6.49 12.30 -5.91
N GLN A 14 6.80 11.03 -6.09
CA GLN A 14 7.69 10.58 -7.15
C GLN A 14 7.11 9.34 -7.79
N PHE A 15 7.32 9.21 -9.07
CA PHE A 15 6.90 8.05 -9.82
C PHE A 15 7.81 7.92 -11.04
N PRO A 16 8.11 6.70 -11.51
CA PRO A 16 8.93 6.54 -12.71
C PRO A 16 8.31 7.26 -13.91
N GLU A 17 9.18 7.72 -14.80
CA GLU A 17 8.72 8.41 -16.00
C GLU A 17 7.79 7.53 -16.80
N GLU A 18 6.80 8.17 -17.42
CA GLU A 18 5.92 7.46 -18.32
C GLU A 18 6.71 6.82 -19.44
N GLY A 19 6.26 5.66 -19.84
CA GLY A 19 6.95 4.92 -20.87
C GLY A 19 7.96 3.95 -20.33
N ARG A 20 8.52 4.21 -19.15
CA ARG A 20 9.46 3.26 -18.57
C ARG A 20 8.77 1.98 -18.12
N LEU A 21 7.51 2.08 -17.75
CA LEU A 21 6.75 0.94 -17.25
C LEU A 21 5.92 0.26 -18.33
N SER A 22 5.79 0.89 -19.48
CA SER A 22 4.90 0.39 -20.52
C SER A 22 5.31 -1.01 -20.97
N GLY A 23 4.36 -1.94 -20.92
CA GLY A 23 4.59 -3.32 -21.32
C GLY A 23 5.42 -4.14 -20.36
N ARG A 24 5.84 -3.57 -19.24
CA ARG A 24 6.72 -4.27 -18.30
C ARG A 24 5.92 -4.88 -17.17
N LYS A 25 6.40 -6.01 -16.69
CA LYS A 25 5.88 -6.61 -15.47
C LYS A 25 6.50 -5.88 -14.30
N VAL A 26 5.65 -5.33 -13.42
CA VAL A 26 6.08 -4.49 -12.32
C VAL A 26 5.63 -5.11 -11.02
N LEU A 27 6.56 -5.35 -10.10
CA LEU A 27 6.21 -5.86 -8.79
C LEU A 27 6.13 -4.68 -7.82
N VAL A 28 4.94 -4.48 -7.26
CA VAL A 28 4.70 -3.46 -6.25
C VAL A 28 4.89 -4.11 -4.89
N VAL A 29 5.85 -3.61 -4.12
CA VAL A 29 6.23 -4.22 -2.85
C VAL A 29 5.92 -3.26 -1.71
N ASP A 30 5.29 -3.77 -0.67
CA ASP A 30 5.06 -3.01 0.55
C ASP A 30 5.14 -3.98 1.74
N ASP A 31 5.16 -3.43 2.95
CA ASP A 31 5.23 -4.26 4.14
C ASP A 31 3.86 -4.83 4.50
N VAL A 32 2.80 -4.04 4.32
CA VAL A 32 1.49 -4.50 4.75
C VAL A 32 0.39 -4.03 3.80
N TRP A 33 -0.58 -4.88 3.59
CA TRP A 33 -1.86 -4.51 3.00
C TRP A 33 -2.88 -4.49 4.14
N GLY A 34 -3.07 -3.31 4.73
CA GLY A 34 -4.10 -3.11 5.73
C GLY A 34 -5.41 -2.73 5.03
N SER A 35 -5.65 -1.43 4.91
CA SER A 35 -6.84 -0.97 4.15
C SER A 35 -6.72 -1.29 2.68
N GLY A 36 -5.51 -1.40 2.16
CA GLY A 36 -5.25 -1.63 0.75
C GLY A 36 -5.17 -0.36 -0.08
N ARG A 37 -5.34 0.80 0.53
CA ARG A 37 -5.36 2.05 -0.22
C ARG A 37 -4.04 2.35 -0.89
N THR A 38 -2.94 2.22 -0.15
CA THR A 38 -1.62 2.54 -0.69
C THR A 38 -1.25 1.63 -1.84
N VAL A 39 -1.34 0.33 -1.61
CA VAL A 39 -0.96 -0.64 -2.63
C VAL A 39 -1.86 -0.53 -3.85
N THR A 40 -3.16 -0.35 -3.62
CA THR A 40 -4.11 -0.23 -4.72
C THR A 40 -3.84 1.02 -5.55
N ALA A 41 -3.52 2.14 -4.89
CA ALA A 41 -3.21 3.37 -5.61
C ALA A 41 -1.97 3.20 -6.49
N VAL A 42 -0.92 2.56 -5.95
CA VAL A 42 0.29 2.33 -6.72
C VAL A 42 0.03 1.37 -7.88
N LYS A 43 -0.70 0.30 -7.61
CA LYS A 43 -1.03 -0.67 -8.64
C LYS A 43 -1.80 -0.02 -9.79
N ASN A 44 -2.79 0.81 -9.45
CA ASN A 44 -3.58 1.48 -10.46
C ASN A 44 -2.73 2.45 -11.27
N ARG A 45 -1.79 3.14 -10.62
CA ARG A 45 -0.91 4.06 -11.31
C ARG A 45 0.01 3.32 -12.29
N VAL A 46 0.53 2.17 -11.88
CA VAL A 46 1.35 1.35 -12.76
C VAL A 46 0.54 0.89 -13.97
N ALA A 47 -0.68 0.43 -13.73
CA ALA A 47 -1.54 -0.01 -14.82
C ALA A 47 -1.87 1.15 -15.78
N ALA A 48 -2.12 2.33 -15.23
CA ALA A 48 -2.41 3.51 -16.05
C ALA A 48 -1.21 3.91 -16.90
N SER A 49 -0.01 3.56 -16.46
CA SER A 49 1.22 3.82 -17.22
C SER A 49 1.53 2.70 -18.22
N GLY A 50 0.65 1.75 -18.38
CA GLY A 50 0.84 0.66 -19.34
C GLY A 50 1.61 -0.53 -18.80
N GLY A 51 1.94 -0.53 -17.52
CA GLY A 51 2.62 -1.65 -16.89
C GLY A 51 1.68 -2.77 -16.50
N LEU A 52 2.24 -3.91 -16.15
CA LEU A 52 1.50 -5.09 -15.70
C LEU A 52 1.85 -5.32 -14.24
N PRO A 53 1.06 -4.78 -13.30
CA PRO A 53 1.43 -4.81 -11.89
C PRO A 53 1.06 -6.11 -11.21
N SER A 54 1.90 -6.53 -10.29
CA SER A 54 1.59 -7.55 -9.29
C SER A 54 2.00 -6.96 -7.94
N THR A 55 1.38 -7.43 -6.87
CA THR A 55 1.64 -6.88 -5.55
C THR A 55 2.19 -7.94 -4.62
N CYS A 56 3.12 -7.52 -3.76
CA CYS A 56 3.77 -8.40 -2.80
C CYS A 56 3.88 -7.66 -1.47
N VAL A 57 3.33 -8.26 -0.42
CA VAL A 57 3.39 -7.67 0.92
C VAL A 57 3.83 -8.73 1.91
N ILE A 58 4.34 -8.30 3.06
CA ILE A 58 4.69 -9.24 4.13
C ILE A 58 3.41 -9.73 4.81
N HIS A 59 2.55 -8.82 5.20
CA HIS A 59 1.31 -9.15 5.90
C HIS A 59 0.10 -8.65 5.12
N PHE A 60 -0.88 -9.51 4.99
CA PHE A 60 -2.16 -9.17 4.38
C PHE A 60 -3.24 -9.24 5.45
N ASN A 61 -3.99 -8.15 5.59
CA ASN A 61 -5.08 -8.09 6.56
C ASN A 61 -6.41 -7.99 5.79
N PRO A 62 -7.03 -9.12 5.46
CA PRO A 62 -8.28 -9.09 4.70
C PRO A 62 -9.43 -8.48 5.50
N TYR A 63 -9.32 -8.45 6.82
CA TYR A 63 -10.39 -7.94 7.67
C TYR A 63 -10.46 -6.42 7.68
N ARG A 64 -9.35 -5.75 7.36
CA ARG A 64 -9.32 -4.29 7.29
C ARG A 64 -9.33 -3.77 5.86
N SER A 65 -9.21 -4.66 4.89
CA SER A 65 -9.15 -4.27 3.50
C SER A 65 -10.47 -3.61 3.08
N LEU A 66 -10.36 -2.51 2.38
CA LEU A 66 -11.52 -1.82 1.81
C LEU A 66 -11.97 -2.45 0.51
N PHE A 67 -11.18 -3.37 -0.04
CA PHE A 67 -11.41 -3.95 -1.35
C PHE A 67 -11.68 -5.44 -1.20
N ALA A 68 -12.95 -5.80 -1.02
CA ALA A 68 -13.33 -7.17 -0.70
C ALA A 68 -12.92 -8.18 -1.76
N GLN A 69 -12.83 -7.74 -3.01
CA GLN A 69 -12.50 -8.62 -4.12
C GLN A 69 -11.04 -8.58 -4.52
N ALA A 70 -10.23 -7.79 -3.83
CA ALA A 70 -8.83 -7.62 -4.18
C ALA A 70 -7.94 -8.15 -3.07
N GLN A 71 -6.81 -8.71 -3.47
CA GLN A 71 -5.80 -9.17 -2.53
C GLN A 71 -4.45 -9.12 -3.21
N PRO A 72 -3.35 -9.11 -2.44
CA PRO A 72 -2.03 -9.17 -3.05
C PRO A 72 -1.81 -10.50 -3.72
N GLU A 73 -1.06 -10.52 -4.81
CA GLU A 73 -0.69 -11.75 -5.49
C GLU A 73 0.25 -12.59 -4.62
N TYR A 74 1.11 -11.92 -3.84
CA TYR A 74 2.06 -12.61 -2.99
C TYR A 74 2.02 -12.01 -1.60
N TYR A 75 1.92 -12.85 -0.57
CA TYR A 75 1.99 -12.40 0.81
C TYR A 75 2.52 -13.54 1.66
N ALA A 76 3.27 -13.16 2.70
CA ALA A 76 3.88 -14.16 3.57
C ALA A 76 2.94 -14.61 4.67
N ALA A 77 2.09 -13.71 5.16
CA ALA A 77 1.21 -14.05 6.28
C ALA A 77 -0.09 -13.25 6.21
N VAL A 78 -1.15 -13.85 6.74
CA VAL A 78 -2.43 -13.20 6.92
C VAL A 78 -2.54 -12.81 8.39
N THR A 79 -3.07 -11.62 8.65
CA THR A 79 -3.24 -11.16 10.02
C THR A 79 -4.53 -10.39 10.15
N ASP A 80 -5.09 -10.35 11.37
CA ASP A 80 -6.22 -9.50 11.68
C ASP A 80 -5.80 -8.35 12.58
N ALA A 81 -4.50 -8.20 12.83
CA ALA A 81 -3.96 -7.22 13.75
C ALA A 81 -3.24 -6.11 13.01
N HIS A 82 -3.14 -4.96 13.68
CA HIS A 82 -2.29 -3.88 13.21
C HIS A 82 -0.85 -4.22 13.56
N ILE A 83 0.00 -4.31 12.55
CA ILE A 83 1.39 -4.71 12.73
C ILE A 83 2.26 -3.48 12.88
N VAL A 84 3.12 -3.49 13.89
CA VAL A 84 4.16 -2.47 14.06
C VAL A 84 5.49 -3.11 13.74
N TYR A 85 6.13 -2.63 12.69
CA TYR A 85 7.41 -3.18 12.28
C TYR A 85 8.55 -2.48 13.02
N PRO A 86 9.71 -3.12 13.15
CA PRO A 86 10.83 -2.50 13.86
C PRO A 86 11.21 -1.13 13.33
N TRP A 87 11.12 -0.92 12.03
CA TRP A 87 11.48 0.36 11.43
C TRP A 87 10.45 1.44 11.69
N GLU A 88 9.28 1.09 12.21
CA GLU A 88 8.25 2.05 12.55
C GLU A 88 8.31 2.52 13.99
N ALA A 89 8.98 1.77 14.85
CA ALA A 89 8.90 2.00 16.29
C ALA A 89 9.33 3.41 16.68
N GLU A 90 10.42 3.88 16.12
CA GLU A 90 10.95 5.20 16.44
C GLU A 90 10.02 6.30 15.94
N ARG A 91 9.50 6.13 14.75
CA ARG A 91 8.59 7.10 14.18
C ARG A 91 7.29 7.17 14.98
N ARG A 92 6.81 6.03 15.45
CA ARG A 92 5.60 6.01 16.25
C ARG A 92 5.81 6.71 17.58
N ALA A 93 6.96 6.57 18.17
CA ALA A 93 7.26 7.25 19.42
C ALA A 93 7.21 8.77 19.25
N GLY A 94 7.61 9.26 18.09
CA GLY A 94 7.59 10.69 17.82
C GLY A 94 6.29 11.19 17.23
N ASN A 95 5.44 10.31 16.72
CA ASN A 95 4.22 10.69 16.01
C ASN A 95 3.09 9.73 16.29
N VAL A 96 2.73 9.65 17.54
CA VAL A 96 1.72 8.68 17.96
C VAL A 96 0.36 8.89 17.31
N LEU A 97 0.13 10.08 16.79
CA LEU A 97 -1.15 10.38 16.19
C LEU A 97 -1.32 9.79 14.81
N LEU A 98 -0.25 9.28 14.22
CA LEU A 98 -0.27 8.85 12.84
C LEU A 98 -0.35 7.35 12.72
N ASP A 99 -1.22 6.78 13.46
CA ASP A 99 -1.36 5.35 13.58
C ASP A 99 -2.33 4.77 12.61
N GLU A 100 -2.23 5.14 11.38
CA GLU A 100 -3.19 4.72 10.37
C GLU A 100 -2.73 3.47 9.66
N PRO A 101 -3.60 2.50 9.42
CA PRO A 101 -3.22 1.34 8.61
C PRO A 101 -3.05 1.77 7.17
N ARG A 102 -2.13 1.14 6.53
CA ARG A 102 -1.87 1.41 5.12
C ARG A 102 -2.82 0.68 4.21
#